data_eb45ab99f4a3e971ba92238da8f89954
#
_entry.id   eb45ab99f4a3e971ba92238da8f89954
#
_cell.length_a   1.000
_cell.length_b   1.000
_cell.length_c   1.000
_cell.angle_alpha   90.00
_cell.angle_beta   90.00
_cell.angle_gamma   90.00
#
_symmetry.space_group_name_H-M   'P 1'
#
loop_
_entity.id
_entity.type
_entity.pdbx_description
1 polymer ?
#
loop_
_entity_poly.entity_id
_entity_poly.type
_entity_poly.pdbx_seq_one_letter_code
_entity_poly.pdbx_strand_id
1 'polypeptide(L)'
;MTLEELQNQEPELVQQIRAQAHDEAVSAAITSERVRLRGISEIAAAVGDQEMINEAMYGEKACTASELALRVMQRDAQKGQQHVADTQADFQASGAAGVTATPNAGNPEPQKPEGETEMSEEDAIAMILGTPTNKAKED
;
A
#
# COMPACT_ATOMS: atom_id res chain seq x y z
N MET A 1 45.38 -4.49 -35.25
CA MET A 1 44.44 -5.51 -35.81
C MET A 1 43.04 -4.93 -35.73
N THR A 2 42.41 -4.73 -36.87
CA THR A 2 41.02 -4.27 -36.97
C THR A 2 40.08 -5.48 -36.95
N LEU A 3 38.76 -5.26 -36.72
CA LEU A 3 37.75 -6.33 -36.76
C LEU A 3 37.69 -6.99 -38.15
N GLU A 4 37.88 -6.20 -39.21
CA GLU A 4 37.91 -6.69 -40.59
C GLU A 4 39.13 -7.60 -40.86
N GLU A 5 40.31 -7.21 -40.36
CA GLU A 5 41.52 -8.04 -40.43
C GLU A 5 41.35 -9.37 -39.72
N LEU A 6 40.73 -9.33 -38.50
CA LEU A 6 40.45 -10.55 -37.73
C LEU A 6 39.43 -11.46 -38.43
N GLN A 7 38.39 -10.89 -39.06
CA GLN A 7 37.40 -11.65 -39.82
C GLN A 7 38.00 -12.33 -41.05
N ASN A 8 38.98 -11.70 -41.68
CA ASN A 8 39.65 -12.27 -42.84
C ASN A 8 40.71 -13.30 -42.49
N GLN A 9 41.38 -13.13 -41.36
CA GLN A 9 42.47 -14.03 -40.94
C GLN A 9 41.97 -15.24 -40.17
N GLU A 10 40.97 -15.03 -39.31
CA GLU A 10 40.45 -16.05 -38.35
C GLU A 10 38.91 -16.08 -38.35
N PRO A 11 38.26 -16.43 -39.47
CA PRO A 11 36.79 -16.39 -39.57
C PRO A 11 36.11 -17.35 -38.63
N GLU A 12 36.70 -18.51 -38.36
CA GLU A 12 36.12 -19.50 -37.41
C GLU A 12 36.14 -18.99 -35.98
N LEU A 13 37.22 -18.34 -35.57
CA LEU A 13 37.32 -17.74 -34.21
C LEU A 13 36.30 -16.62 -34.03
N VAL A 14 36.09 -15.80 -35.04
CA VAL A 14 35.09 -14.74 -35.03
C VAL A 14 33.69 -15.34 -34.93
N GLN A 15 33.39 -16.44 -35.61
CA GLN A 15 32.08 -17.12 -35.46
C GLN A 15 31.89 -17.72 -34.07
N GLN A 16 32.91 -18.34 -33.48
CA GLN A 16 32.87 -18.87 -32.14
C GLN A 16 32.60 -17.77 -31.11
N ILE A 17 33.32 -16.64 -31.21
CA ILE A 17 33.09 -15.48 -30.30
C ILE A 17 31.66 -14.94 -30.42
N ARG A 18 31.15 -14.82 -31.67
CA ARG A 18 29.75 -14.36 -31.89
C ARG A 18 28.73 -15.32 -31.32
N ALA A 19 28.91 -16.63 -31.51
CA ALA A 19 28.04 -17.65 -30.97
C ALA A 19 28.04 -17.61 -29.44
N GLN A 20 29.22 -17.54 -28.81
CA GLN A 20 29.36 -17.44 -27.38
C GLN A 20 28.70 -16.16 -26.85
N ALA A 21 28.97 -15.00 -27.42
CA ALA A 21 28.36 -13.73 -27.02
C ALA A 21 26.84 -13.73 -27.19
N HIS A 22 26.34 -14.37 -28.25
CA HIS A 22 24.91 -14.54 -28.46
C HIS A 22 24.29 -15.42 -27.36
N ASP A 23 24.88 -16.57 -27.04
CA ASP A 23 24.38 -17.49 -26.05
C ASP A 23 24.39 -16.88 -24.61
N GLU A 24 25.47 -16.14 -24.31
CA GLU A 24 25.57 -15.38 -23.06
C GLU A 24 24.49 -14.29 -22.98
N ALA A 25 24.27 -13.53 -24.05
CA ALA A 25 23.26 -12.49 -24.11
C ALA A 25 21.83 -13.06 -23.97
N VAL A 26 21.53 -14.16 -24.64
CA VAL A 26 20.24 -14.86 -24.54
C VAL A 26 20.02 -15.38 -23.12
N SER A 27 21.02 -16.03 -22.54
CA SER A 27 20.95 -16.52 -21.16
C SER A 27 20.72 -15.40 -20.14
N ALA A 28 21.44 -14.29 -20.29
CA ALA A 28 21.26 -13.11 -19.46
C ALA A 28 19.86 -12.50 -19.61
N ALA A 29 19.35 -12.39 -20.83
CA ALA A 29 18.03 -11.88 -21.13
C ALA A 29 16.92 -12.75 -20.50
N ILE A 30 17.01 -14.07 -20.65
CA ILE A 30 16.08 -15.01 -20.03
C ILE A 30 16.10 -14.90 -18.51
N THR A 31 17.28 -14.79 -17.93
CA THR A 31 17.42 -14.66 -16.46
C THR A 31 16.82 -13.34 -15.96
N SER A 32 17.11 -12.25 -16.65
CA SER A 32 16.55 -10.93 -16.33
C SER A 32 15.02 -10.93 -16.41
N GLU A 33 14.46 -11.52 -17.46
CA GLU A 33 13.01 -11.60 -17.63
C GLU A 33 12.34 -12.46 -16.57
N ARG A 34 12.94 -13.58 -16.19
CA ARG A 34 12.44 -14.41 -15.07
C ARG A 34 12.42 -13.64 -13.75
N VAL A 35 13.46 -12.87 -13.47
CA VAL A 35 13.50 -12.02 -12.25
C VAL A 35 12.41 -10.96 -12.31
N ARG A 36 12.20 -10.31 -13.46
CA ARG A 36 11.14 -9.32 -13.66
C ARG A 36 9.75 -9.91 -13.40
N LEU A 37 9.43 -11.02 -14.06
CA LEU A 37 8.13 -11.69 -13.91
C LEU A 37 7.88 -12.18 -12.47
N ARG A 38 8.92 -12.71 -11.84
CA ARG A 38 8.85 -13.13 -10.44
C ARG A 38 8.53 -11.95 -9.51
N GLY A 39 9.23 -10.83 -9.68
CA GLY A 39 8.97 -9.63 -8.90
C GLY A 39 7.53 -9.13 -9.03
N ILE A 40 6.95 -9.16 -10.25
CA ILE A 40 5.53 -8.82 -10.44
C ILE A 40 4.62 -9.82 -9.74
N SER A 41 4.91 -11.12 -9.82
CA SER A 41 4.12 -12.16 -9.15
C SER A 41 4.11 -11.99 -7.63
N GLU A 42 5.22 -11.58 -7.03
CA GLU A 42 5.35 -11.35 -5.59
C GLU A 42 4.44 -10.21 -5.09
N ILE A 43 4.21 -9.18 -5.91
CA ILE A 43 3.33 -8.05 -5.54
C ILE A 43 1.89 -8.22 -6.05
N ALA A 44 1.59 -9.25 -6.85
CA ALA A 44 0.30 -9.43 -7.51
C ALA A 44 -0.89 -9.41 -6.54
N ALA A 45 -0.73 -10.04 -5.37
CA ALA A 45 -1.77 -10.06 -4.34
C ALA A 45 -2.08 -8.65 -3.79
N ALA A 46 -1.08 -7.78 -3.68
CA ALA A 46 -1.25 -6.40 -3.21
C ALA A 46 -1.85 -5.50 -4.30
N VAL A 47 -1.56 -5.76 -5.57
CA VAL A 47 -2.12 -5.02 -6.71
C VAL A 47 -3.62 -5.25 -6.85
N GLY A 48 -4.09 -6.50 -6.68
CA GLY A 48 -5.49 -6.89 -6.71
C GLY A 48 -6.22 -6.67 -8.04
N ASP A 49 -5.50 -6.29 -9.10
CA ASP A 49 -6.02 -5.97 -10.43
C ASP A 49 -5.33 -6.88 -11.46
N GLN A 50 -6.04 -7.93 -11.87
CA GLN A 50 -5.50 -8.96 -12.76
C GLN A 50 -5.18 -8.43 -14.16
N GLU A 51 -5.94 -7.46 -14.65
CA GLU A 51 -5.71 -6.86 -15.96
C GLU A 51 -4.40 -6.05 -15.96
N MET A 52 -4.19 -5.25 -14.92
CA MET A 52 -2.96 -4.48 -14.73
C MET A 52 -1.73 -5.39 -14.55
N ILE A 53 -1.88 -6.51 -13.86
CA ILE A 53 -0.82 -7.50 -13.68
C ILE A 53 -0.47 -8.14 -15.03
N ASN A 54 -1.47 -8.59 -15.79
CA ASN A 54 -1.26 -9.20 -17.10
C ASN A 54 -0.62 -8.23 -18.10
N GLU A 55 -1.06 -6.97 -18.10
CA GLU A 55 -0.45 -5.94 -18.94
C GLU A 55 1.01 -5.67 -18.55
N ALA A 56 1.32 -5.65 -17.25
CA ALA A 56 2.69 -5.49 -16.75
C ALA A 56 3.60 -6.68 -17.09
N MET A 57 3.05 -7.89 -17.09
CA MET A 57 3.82 -9.12 -17.39
C MET A 57 4.03 -9.31 -18.89
N TYR A 58 2.97 -9.19 -19.69
CA TYR A 58 2.91 -9.69 -21.07
C TYR A 58 2.42 -8.66 -22.08
N GLY A 59 1.94 -7.50 -21.63
CA GLY A 59 1.39 -6.47 -22.50
C GLY A 59 2.45 -5.63 -23.20
N GLU A 60 2.00 -4.72 -24.05
CA GLU A 60 2.86 -3.77 -24.74
C GLU A 60 3.58 -2.80 -23.78
N LYS A 61 2.98 -2.57 -22.61
CA LYS A 61 3.54 -1.72 -21.54
C LYS A 61 4.14 -2.56 -20.42
N ALA A 62 4.78 -3.66 -20.78
CA ALA A 62 5.53 -4.48 -19.85
C ALA A 62 6.45 -3.62 -18.98
N CYS A 63 6.48 -3.87 -17.68
CA CYS A 63 7.22 -3.05 -16.73
C CYS A 63 7.77 -3.89 -15.58
N THR A 64 8.58 -3.27 -14.74
CA THR A 64 9.11 -3.88 -13.51
C THR A 64 8.06 -3.88 -12.39
N ALA A 65 8.31 -4.69 -11.34
CA ALA A 65 7.47 -4.68 -10.14
C ALA A 65 7.37 -3.29 -9.48
N SER A 66 8.48 -2.55 -9.45
CA SER A 66 8.52 -1.20 -8.88
C SER A 66 7.68 -0.20 -9.68
N GLU A 67 7.73 -0.27 -11.00
CA GLU A 67 6.92 0.58 -11.88
C GLU A 67 5.44 0.22 -11.77
N LEU A 68 5.11 -1.07 -11.67
CA LEU A 68 3.73 -1.51 -11.42
C LEU A 68 3.22 -0.98 -10.09
N ALA A 69 3.99 -1.11 -9.02
CA ALA A 69 3.63 -0.58 -7.70
C ALA A 69 3.37 0.93 -7.75
N LEU A 70 4.22 1.69 -8.44
CA LEU A 70 4.03 3.13 -8.62
C LEU A 70 2.72 3.45 -9.37
N ARG A 71 2.41 2.72 -10.44
CA ARG A 71 1.15 2.88 -11.19
C ARG A 71 -0.08 2.61 -10.31
N VAL A 72 -0.02 1.57 -9.46
CA VAL A 72 -1.08 1.25 -8.50
C VAL A 72 -1.28 2.39 -7.51
N MET A 73 -0.19 2.88 -6.91
CA MET A 73 -0.26 4.00 -5.97
C MET A 73 -0.87 5.27 -6.61
N GLN A 74 -0.48 5.58 -7.84
CA GLN A 74 -1.05 6.73 -8.58
C GLN A 74 -2.54 6.54 -8.86
N ARG A 75 -2.95 5.35 -9.31
CA ARG A 75 -4.36 5.01 -9.52
C ARG A 75 -5.19 5.15 -8.25
N ASP A 76 -4.68 4.62 -7.15
CA ASP A 76 -5.41 4.61 -5.88
C ASP A 76 -5.47 6.02 -5.27
N ALA A 77 -4.44 6.82 -5.44
CA ALA A 77 -4.47 8.25 -5.08
C ALA A 77 -5.54 9.02 -5.89
N GLN A 78 -5.64 8.77 -7.20
CA GLN A 78 -6.68 9.38 -8.03
C GLN A 78 -8.09 8.95 -7.62
N LYS A 79 -8.30 7.65 -7.36
CA LYS A 79 -9.57 7.13 -6.85
C LYS A 79 -9.94 7.74 -5.49
N GLY A 80 -8.96 7.88 -4.61
CA GLY A 80 -9.15 8.54 -3.31
C GLY A 80 -9.59 10.00 -3.45
N GLN A 81 -8.94 10.75 -4.33
CA GLN A 81 -9.32 12.15 -4.61
C GLN A 81 -10.74 12.25 -5.19
N GLN A 82 -11.09 11.36 -6.11
CA GLN A 82 -12.42 11.33 -6.71
C GLN A 82 -13.48 10.99 -5.65
N HIS A 83 -13.22 9.99 -4.80
CA HIS A 83 -14.13 9.63 -3.72
C HIS A 83 -14.37 10.77 -2.73
N VAL A 84 -13.34 11.53 -2.38
CA VAL A 84 -13.48 12.72 -1.53
C VAL A 84 -14.33 13.79 -2.22
N ALA A 85 -14.11 14.02 -3.51
CA ALA A 85 -14.89 14.99 -4.28
C ALA A 85 -16.37 14.59 -4.38
N ASP A 86 -16.65 13.31 -4.65
CA ASP A 86 -17.99 12.75 -4.72
C ASP A 86 -18.70 12.84 -3.37
N THR A 87 -18.03 12.49 -2.28
CA THR A 87 -18.56 12.59 -0.92
C THR A 87 -18.88 14.05 -0.56
N GLN A 88 -18.03 14.99 -0.96
CA GLN A 88 -18.27 16.41 -0.74
C GLN A 88 -19.46 16.94 -1.57
N ALA A 89 -19.62 16.47 -2.79
CA ALA A 89 -20.76 16.78 -3.64
C ALA A 89 -22.07 16.24 -3.04
N ASP A 90 -22.06 15.00 -2.57
CA ASP A 90 -23.22 14.37 -1.90
C ASP A 90 -23.57 15.10 -0.60
N PHE A 91 -22.58 15.51 0.18
CA PHE A 91 -22.80 16.30 1.39
C PHE A 91 -23.47 17.66 1.07
N GLN A 92 -23.07 18.31 -0.01
CA GLN A 92 -23.71 19.55 -0.45
C GLN A 92 -25.11 19.32 -1.01
N ALA A 93 -25.29 18.27 -1.81
CA ALA A 93 -26.57 17.92 -2.43
C ALA A 93 -27.63 17.47 -1.40
N SER A 94 -27.22 16.78 -0.35
CA SER A 94 -28.10 16.33 0.73
C SER A 94 -28.61 17.43 1.65
N GLY A 95 -28.06 18.66 1.53
CA GLY A 95 -28.37 19.78 2.41
C GLY A 95 -27.78 19.64 3.83
N ALA A 96 -26.95 18.60 4.08
CA ALA A 96 -26.33 18.35 5.36
C ALA A 96 -25.39 19.51 5.80
N ALA A 97 -24.89 20.28 4.85
CA ALA A 97 -24.10 21.49 5.10
C ALA A 97 -24.88 22.56 5.89
N GLY A 98 -26.23 22.54 5.83
CA GLY A 98 -27.09 23.46 6.56
C GLY A 98 -27.51 22.96 7.94
N VAL A 99 -27.17 21.73 8.30
CA VAL A 99 -27.46 21.18 9.63
C VAL A 99 -26.36 21.64 10.59
N THR A 100 -26.51 22.84 11.11
CA THR A 100 -25.78 23.24 12.31
C THR A 100 -26.25 22.35 13.46
N ALA A 101 -25.32 21.69 14.16
CA ALA A 101 -25.63 21.06 15.42
C ALA A 101 -26.22 22.16 16.33
N THR A 102 -27.53 22.23 16.39
CA THR A 102 -28.18 22.98 17.46
C THR A 102 -27.75 22.30 18.74
N PRO A 103 -27.09 23.01 19.68
CA PRO A 103 -26.88 22.46 21.01
C PRO A 103 -28.27 22.09 21.50
N ASN A 104 -28.43 20.82 21.81
CA ASN A 104 -29.70 20.19 22.10
C ASN A 104 -30.38 20.91 23.32
N ALA A 105 -31.19 21.90 23.01
CA ALA A 105 -32.03 22.56 24.01
C ALA A 105 -33.21 21.67 24.45
N GLY A 106 -33.03 20.36 24.48
CA GLY A 106 -34.09 19.41 24.77
C GLY A 106 -33.67 18.02 25.14
N ASN A 107 -32.37 17.75 25.26
CA ASN A 107 -31.97 16.50 25.93
C ASN A 107 -31.99 16.77 27.46
N PRO A 108 -32.87 16.14 28.24
CA PRO A 108 -32.70 16.20 29.68
C PRO A 108 -31.31 15.69 29.98
N GLU A 109 -30.51 16.48 30.65
CA GLU A 109 -29.24 16.04 31.24
C GLU A 109 -29.44 14.61 31.75
N PRO A 110 -28.61 13.63 31.39
CA PRO A 110 -28.77 12.30 31.96
C PRO A 110 -28.75 12.48 33.48
N GLN A 111 -29.88 12.24 34.11
CA GLN A 111 -29.99 12.30 35.56
C GLN A 111 -28.94 11.34 36.09
N LYS A 112 -27.87 11.88 36.68
CA LYS A 112 -26.85 11.13 37.41
C LYS A 112 -27.62 10.27 38.42
N PRO A 113 -27.54 8.94 38.38
CA PRO A 113 -28.19 8.13 39.40
C PRO A 113 -27.64 8.56 40.75
N GLU A 114 -28.55 9.00 41.63
CA GLU A 114 -28.21 9.33 43.00
C GLU A 114 -27.70 8.05 43.67
N GLY A 115 -26.38 7.94 43.83
CA GLY A 115 -25.74 6.78 44.46
C GLY A 115 -24.34 6.39 43.92
N GLU A 116 -23.88 6.96 42.82
CA GLU A 116 -22.50 6.73 42.43
C GLU A 116 -21.58 7.70 43.15
N THR A 117 -20.91 7.20 44.15
CA THR A 117 -19.74 7.85 44.77
C THR A 117 -18.72 8.08 43.67
N GLU A 118 -18.36 9.34 43.48
CA GLU A 118 -17.27 9.67 42.52
C GLU A 118 -16.03 8.89 42.94
N MET A 119 -15.65 7.95 42.12
CA MET A 119 -14.39 7.22 42.27
C MET A 119 -13.27 8.22 42.05
N SER A 120 -12.39 8.40 43.02
CA SER A 120 -11.25 9.28 42.83
C SER A 120 -10.35 8.76 41.73
N GLU A 121 -9.60 9.66 41.09
CA GLU A 121 -8.65 9.25 40.05
C GLU A 121 -7.65 8.20 40.55
N GLU A 122 -7.33 8.26 41.85
CA GLU A 122 -6.45 7.30 42.53
C GLU A 122 -7.07 5.91 42.62
N ASP A 123 -8.40 5.84 42.95
CA ASP A 123 -9.15 4.57 42.98
C ASP A 123 -9.29 3.94 41.60
N ALA A 124 -9.49 4.75 40.55
CA ALA A 124 -9.55 4.30 39.18
C ALA A 124 -8.20 3.75 38.70
N ILE A 125 -7.09 4.40 39.03
CA ILE A 125 -5.74 3.95 38.74
C ILE A 125 -5.43 2.66 39.49
N ALA A 126 -5.77 2.55 40.76
CA ALA A 126 -5.58 1.35 41.57
C ALA A 126 -6.33 0.13 40.98
N MET A 127 -7.54 0.35 40.45
CA MET A 127 -8.35 -0.69 39.81
C MET A 127 -7.74 -1.18 38.51
N ILE A 128 -7.14 -0.29 37.71
CA ILE A 128 -6.46 -0.64 36.47
C ILE A 128 -5.15 -1.39 36.73
N LEU A 129 -4.41 -1.00 37.77
CA LEU A 129 -3.14 -1.59 38.15
C LEU A 129 -3.24 -2.85 39.01
N GLY A 130 -4.47 -3.24 39.42
CA GLY A 130 -4.70 -4.43 40.22
C GLY A 130 -4.09 -4.37 41.64
N THR A 131 -3.82 -3.16 42.16
CA THR A 131 -3.31 -2.98 43.52
C THR A 131 -4.49 -2.86 44.50
N PRO A 132 -4.52 -3.64 45.61
CA PRO A 132 -5.61 -3.56 46.59
C PRO A 132 -5.54 -2.22 47.33
N THR A 133 -6.63 -1.45 47.28
CA THR A 133 -6.81 -0.26 48.10
C THR A 133 -6.97 -0.66 49.57
N ASN A 134 -5.97 -0.39 50.39
CA ASN A 134 -6.00 -0.67 51.82
C ASN A 134 -6.75 0.48 52.53
N LYS A 135 -8.07 0.34 52.68
CA LYS A 135 -8.82 1.23 53.54
C LYS A 135 -8.50 0.87 54.98
N ALA A 136 -7.58 1.62 55.59
CA ALA A 136 -7.40 1.63 57.03
C ALA A 136 -8.71 2.12 57.70
N LYS A 137 -9.33 1.28 58.52
CA LYS A 137 -10.36 1.69 59.47
C LYS A 137 -9.64 2.48 60.55
N GLU A 138 -9.94 3.74 60.64
CA GLU A 138 -9.73 4.49 61.89
C GLU A 138 -11.03 4.40 62.69
N ASP A 139 -10.91 3.83 63.88
CA ASP A 139 -11.90 3.89 64.98
C ASP A 139 -11.98 5.30 65.57
#